data_42962fcc9cf2f22142c866f8a1737db5
#
_entry.id   42962fcc9cf2f22142c866f8a1737db5
#
_cell.length_a   1.000
_cell.length_b   1.000
_cell.length_c   1.000
_cell.angle_alpha   90.00
_cell.angle_beta   90.00
_cell.angle_gamma   90.00
#
_symmetry.space_group_name_H-M   'P 1'
#
loop_
_entity.id
_entity.type
_entity.pdbx_description
1 polymer ?
#
loop_
_entity_poly.entity_id
_entity_poly.type
_entity_poly.pdbx_seq_one_letter_code
_entity_poly.pdbx_strand_id
1 'polypeptide(L)'
;MKKQIQSVAILGAGPAASALAALLAREGIRVALLHRPRAAALLVGESLVPAIILILRKLGVEDEVRSYGKYKPGAIFNMNEFGDFPFTFDDFCGKMPDYAFNVPRIKFEATLLNCAKRAGAKVFEIEAKVERVTGEDKVRLSAETLAACGDFFTGQPDLIVDATGRARVVPKLLDIPAREGGRKDTALFAHLDKAELYKSGYVHSSRLDHGWSWRIPLQDRVSLGIVLPSEHAAKAGATPEERYDNLLKNDSYLRTVTVGSKRLTPVMEYSNYQLVSSRLVGDGWALVGDTAGFIDPVFSSGLLIGLTSATELADAIRDGTPDAFQKYERGVIHHLKTWHEIVNYYYDGKMFTSFRVGEMMRKNPLIRLTFPHINKHMGRIFTGAAGKAAYSMAMMRFLMKYGLKNEDPQAMAIR
;
A
#
# COMPACT_ATOMS: atom_id res chain seq x y z
N MET A 1 20.16 -12.93 23.78
CA MET A 1 19.84 -14.37 23.75
C MET A 1 18.68 -14.59 22.76
N LYS A 2 18.64 -15.73 22.09
CA LYS A 2 17.54 -16.10 21.21
C LYS A 2 16.29 -16.39 22.04
N LYS A 3 15.18 -15.68 21.80
CA LYS A 3 13.88 -15.96 22.44
C LYS A 3 13.05 -16.78 21.46
N GLN A 4 12.71 -18.00 21.85
CA GLN A 4 11.81 -18.83 21.05
C GLN A 4 10.38 -18.32 21.26
N ILE A 5 9.79 -17.72 20.19
CA ILE A 5 8.42 -17.24 20.19
C ILE A 5 7.52 -18.40 19.75
N GLN A 6 6.63 -18.85 20.63
CA GLN A 6 5.72 -19.96 20.43
C GLN A 6 4.26 -19.53 20.28
N SER A 7 3.94 -18.31 20.76
CA SER A 7 2.58 -17.77 20.74
C SER A 7 2.57 -16.29 20.35
N VAL A 8 1.66 -15.95 19.43
CA VAL A 8 1.52 -14.59 18.89
C VAL A 8 0.06 -14.17 18.89
N ALA A 9 -0.24 -13.02 19.50
CA ALA A 9 -1.52 -12.35 19.35
C ALA A 9 -1.37 -11.21 18.33
N ILE A 10 -2.19 -11.22 17.28
CA ILE A 10 -2.21 -10.20 16.24
C ILE A 10 -3.49 -9.39 16.37
N LEU A 11 -3.36 -8.09 16.59
CA LEU A 11 -4.48 -7.15 16.70
C LEU A 11 -4.92 -6.71 15.30
N GLY A 12 -6.09 -7.13 14.87
CA GLY A 12 -6.61 -6.90 13.51
C GLY A 12 -6.53 -8.14 12.62
N ALA A 13 -7.27 -8.09 11.48
CA ALA A 13 -7.31 -9.16 10.49
C ALA A 13 -7.22 -8.64 9.04
N GLY A 14 -6.62 -7.46 8.85
CA GLY A 14 -6.33 -6.93 7.51
C GLY A 14 -5.26 -7.75 6.77
N PRO A 15 -4.90 -7.37 5.53
CA PRO A 15 -3.99 -8.15 4.67
C PRO A 15 -2.65 -8.49 5.31
N ALA A 16 -1.99 -7.52 5.97
CA ALA A 16 -0.71 -7.76 6.63
C ALA A 16 -0.84 -8.73 7.82
N ALA A 17 -1.89 -8.56 8.65
CA ALA A 17 -2.21 -9.45 9.76
C ALA A 17 -2.43 -10.88 9.30
N SER A 18 -3.30 -11.04 8.30
CA SER A 18 -3.67 -12.36 7.75
C SER A 18 -2.48 -13.06 7.08
N ALA A 19 -1.66 -12.33 6.32
CA ALA A 19 -0.45 -12.87 5.71
C ALA A 19 0.56 -13.33 6.78
N LEU A 20 0.82 -12.50 7.79
CA LEU A 20 1.70 -12.84 8.92
C LEU A 20 1.19 -14.08 9.66
N ALA A 21 -0.10 -14.09 9.99
CA ALA A 21 -0.73 -15.22 10.67
C ALA A 21 -0.59 -16.53 9.90
N ALA A 22 -0.82 -16.50 8.58
CA ALA A 22 -0.67 -17.66 7.72
C ALA A 22 0.77 -18.20 7.70
N LEU A 23 1.76 -17.31 7.64
CA LEU A 23 3.18 -17.68 7.62
C LEU A 23 3.60 -18.31 8.95
N LEU A 24 3.24 -17.71 10.06
CA LEU A 24 3.62 -18.18 11.38
C LEU A 24 2.91 -19.51 11.78
N ALA A 25 1.61 -19.61 11.48
CA ALA A 25 0.84 -20.81 11.79
C ALA A 25 1.36 -22.04 11.03
N ARG A 26 1.82 -21.89 9.77
CA ARG A 26 2.46 -22.98 9.01
C ARG A 26 3.76 -23.49 9.66
N GLU A 27 4.40 -22.67 10.48
CA GLU A 27 5.62 -23.03 11.21
C GLU A 27 5.33 -23.59 12.61
N GLY A 28 4.05 -23.84 12.92
CA GLY A 28 3.63 -24.41 14.20
C GLY A 28 3.53 -23.41 15.35
N ILE A 29 3.67 -22.11 15.07
CA ILE A 29 3.47 -21.06 16.09
C ILE A 29 1.97 -20.91 16.36
N ARG A 30 1.57 -20.84 17.63
CA ARG A 30 0.18 -20.57 18.02
C ARG A 30 -0.16 -19.10 17.72
N VAL A 31 -1.03 -18.86 16.76
CA VAL A 31 -1.40 -17.51 16.31
C VAL A 31 -2.87 -17.25 16.54
N ALA A 32 -3.20 -16.21 17.30
CA ALA A 32 -4.54 -15.64 17.42
C ALA A 32 -4.64 -14.33 16.65
N LEU A 33 -5.64 -14.24 15.77
CA LEU A 33 -6.10 -12.97 15.17
C LEU A 33 -7.26 -12.46 16.01
N LEU A 34 -7.07 -11.30 16.66
CA LEU A 34 -8.08 -10.64 17.48
C LEU A 34 -8.70 -9.50 16.66
N HIS A 35 -9.93 -9.69 16.24
CA HIS A 35 -10.52 -8.85 15.18
C HIS A 35 -11.98 -8.59 15.43
N ARG A 36 -12.34 -7.32 15.52
CA ARG A 36 -13.73 -6.88 15.49
C ARG A 36 -14.22 -6.85 14.03
N PRO A 37 -15.20 -7.68 13.64
CA PRO A 37 -15.77 -7.63 12.31
C PRO A 37 -16.31 -6.23 12.01
N ARG A 38 -15.98 -5.71 10.83
CA ARG A 38 -16.54 -4.44 10.34
C ARG A 38 -17.27 -4.72 9.03
N ALA A 39 -18.53 -4.28 8.95
CA ALA A 39 -19.22 -4.19 7.68
C ALA A 39 -18.64 -2.99 6.90
N ALA A 40 -17.62 -3.20 6.12
CA ALA A 40 -17.10 -2.16 5.23
C ALA A 40 -17.87 -2.20 3.92
N ALA A 41 -18.54 -1.08 3.56
CA ALA A 41 -19.24 -0.96 2.28
C ALA A 41 -18.26 -0.97 1.10
N LEU A 42 -17.06 -0.41 1.30
CA LEU A 42 -15.99 -0.30 0.30
C LEU A 42 -14.65 -0.10 1.01
N LEU A 43 -13.58 -0.69 0.46
CA LEU A 43 -12.21 -0.54 0.93
C LEU A 43 -11.29 -0.10 -0.21
N VAL A 44 -10.42 0.87 0.04
CA VAL A 44 -9.39 1.32 -0.90
C VAL A 44 -8.24 0.31 -1.03
N GLY A 45 -7.47 0.39 -2.14
CA GLY A 45 -6.31 -0.45 -2.39
C GLY A 45 -6.65 -1.71 -3.20
N GLU A 46 -7.28 -1.50 -4.36
CA GLU A 46 -7.79 -2.54 -5.26
C GLU A 46 -6.84 -2.89 -6.40
N SER A 47 -5.70 -2.21 -6.49
CA SER A 47 -4.69 -2.49 -7.51
C SER A 47 -3.45 -3.10 -6.86
N LEU A 48 -3.02 -4.26 -7.36
CA LEU A 48 -1.78 -4.91 -6.95
C LEU A 48 -0.62 -4.51 -7.88
N VAL A 49 0.60 -4.86 -7.45
CA VAL A 49 1.83 -4.73 -8.25
C VAL A 49 2.55 -6.07 -8.35
N PRO A 50 3.39 -6.32 -9.37
CA PRO A 50 4.07 -7.59 -9.60
C PRO A 50 4.78 -8.18 -8.37
N ALA A 51 5.39 -7.35 -7.54
CA ALA A 51 6.06 -7.81 -6.32
C ALA A 51 5.12 -8.51 -5.32
N ILE A 52 3.83 -8.16 -5.31
CA ILE A 52 2.83 -8.82 -4.45
C ILE A 52 2.56 -10.25 -4.94
N ILE A 53 2.63 -10.51 -6.25
CA ILE A 53 2.41 -11.86 -6.80
C ILE A 53 3.36 -12.89 -6.18
N LEU A 54 4.61 -12.50 -5.93
CA LEU A 54 5.57 -13.40 -5.27
C LEU A 54 5.12 -13.76 -3.83
N ILE A 55 4.50 -12.82 -3.13
CA ILE A 55 3.97 -13.05 -1.78
C ILE A 55 2.73 -13.96 -1.86
N LEU A 56 1.84 -13.74 -2.85
CA LEU A 56 0.66 -14.59 -3.07
C LEU A 56 1.07 -16.03 -3.38
N ARG A 57 2.14 -16.24 -4.16
CA ARG A 57 2.75 -17.56 -4.43
C ARG A 57 3.24 -18.21 -3.13
N LYS A 58 4.01 -17.47 -2.32
CA LYS A 58 4.50 -17.92 -1.01
C LYS A 58 3.33 -18.32 -0.09
N LEU A 59 2.21 -17.59 -0.15
CA LEU A 59 0.98 -17.89 0.60
C LEU A 59 0.12 -19.00 -0.05
N GLY A 60 0.40 -19.39 -1.30
CA GLY A 60 -0.39 -20.40 -2.02
C GLY A 60 -1.81 -19.93 -2.36
N VAL A 61 -2.01 -18.63 -2.61
CA VAL A 61 -3.33 -18.03 -2.89
C VAL A 61 -3.39 -17.31 -4.25
N GLU A 62 -2.35 -17.39 -5.07
CA GLU A 62 -2.33 -16.71 -6.36
C GLU A 62 -3.49 -17.13 -7.26
N ASP A 63 -3.74 -18.44 -7.39
CA ASP A 63 -4.81 -18.96 -8.27
C ASP A 63 -6.21 -18.56 -7.76
N GLU A 64 -6.41 -18.55 -6.43
CA GLU A 64 -7.64 -18.05 -5.84
C GLU A 64 -7.84 -16.57 -6.18
N VAL A 65 -6.80 -15.73 -6.04
CA VAL A 65 -6.85 -14.31 -6.41
C VAL A 65 -7.07 -14.12 -7.91
N ARG A 66 -6.43 -14.92 -8.76
CA ARG A 66 -6.60 -14.93 -10.22
C ARG A 66 -8.03 -15.19 -10.64
N SER A 67 -8.74 -16.05 -9.92
CA SER A 67 -10.12 -16.45 -10.28
C SER A 67 -11.13 -15.28 -10.25
N TYR A 68 -10.88 -14.26 -9.45
CA TYR A 68 -11.75 -13.08 -9.33
C TYR A 68 -11.05 -11.76 -9.64
N GLY A 69 -9.74 -11.76 -9.79
CA GLY A 69 -8.95 -10.58 -10.12
C GLY A 69 -9.02 -10.26 -11.61
N LYS A 70 -9.07 -8.97 -11.95
CA LYS A 70 -8.87 -8.50 -13.31
C LYS A 70 -7.38 -8.50 -13.62
N TYR A 71 -6.95 -9.17 -14.68
CA TYR A 71 -5.55 -9.15 -15.11
C TYR A 71 -5.07 -7.72 -15.35
N LYS A 72 -3.94 -7.37 -14.75
CA LYS A 72 -3.32 -6.05 -14.83
C LYS A 72 -1.95 -6.15 -15.48
N PRO A 73 -1.80 -5.72 -16.75
CA PRO A 73 -0.51 -5.73 -17.44
C PRO A 73 0.35 -4.51 -17.16
N GLY A 74 -0.21 -3.45 -16.54
CA GLY A 74 0.54 -2.22 -16.34
C GLY A 74 -0.28 -1.08 -15.76
N ALA A 75 0.24 0.14 -15.93
CA ALA A 75 -0.41 1.38 -15.55
C ALA A 75 -0.19 2.44 -16.63
N ILE A 76 -1.10 3.40 -16.73
CA ILE A 76 -1.01 4.55 -17.62
C ILE A 76 -1.14 5.80 -16.77
N PHE A 77 -0.22 6.75 -16.95
CA PHE A 77 -0.28 8.05 -16.32
C PHE A 77 -0.58 9.10 -17.37
N ASN A 78 -1.74 9.73 -17.26
CA ASN A 78 -2.13 10.85 -18.09
C ASN A 78 -1.69 12.16 -17.42
N MET A 79 -0.91 12.95 -18.14
CA MET A 79 -0.38 14.24 -17.68
C MET A 79 -0.93 15.41 -18.50
N ASN A 80 -2.21 15.32 -18.87
CA ASN A 80 -2.96 16.32 -19.66
C ASN A 80 -2.25 16.66 -20.99
N GLU A 81 -1.88 17.92 -21.20
CA GLU A 81 -1.21 18.42 -22.40
C GLU A 81 0.14 17.77 -22.70
N PHE A 82 0.75 17.11 -21.71
CA PHE A 82 2.02 16.36 -21.88
C PHE A 82 1.80 14.92 -22.35
N GLY A 83 0.54 14.47 -22.46
CA GLY A 83 0.16 13.17 -23.00
C GLY A 83 0.18 12.02 -21.98
N ASP A 84 0.11 10.82 -22.52
CA ASP A 84 0.05 9.57 -21.77
C ASP A 84 1.43 8.91 -21.64
N PHE A 85 1.72 8.41 -20.44
CA PHE A 85 2.91 7.62 -20.13
C PHE A 85 2.47 6.18 -19.78
N PRO A 86 2.43 5.26 -20.76
CA PRO A 86 2.11 3.86 -20.51
C PRO A 86 3.33 3.09 -19.97
N PHE A 87 3.11 2.31 -18.91
CA PHE A 87 4.10 1.41 -18.32
C PHE A 87 3.56 -0.01 -18.32
N THR A 88 4.06 -0.85 -19.21
CA THR A 88 3.78 -2.29 -19.26
C THR A 88 4.77 -3.03 -18.39
N PHE A 89 4.30 -3.93 -17.53
CA PHE A 89 5.19 -4.61 -16.58
C PHE A 89 6.24 -5.49 -17.25
N ASP A 90 5.93 -6.10 -18.40
CA ASP A 90 6.86 -6.92 -19.18
C ASP A 90 8.14 -6.15 -19.56
N ASP A 91 8.03 -4.85 -19.85
CA ASP A 91 9.18 -3.99 -20.16
C ASP A 91 10.18 -3.86 -18.99
N PHE A 92 9.76 -4.13 -17.75
CA PHE A 92 10.50 -3.81 -16.53
C PHE A 92 10.62 -4.97 -15.55
N CYS A 93 9.93 -6.09 -15.78
CA CYS A 93 9.80 -7.16 -14.80
C CYS A 93 11.13 -7.84 -14.46
N GLY A 94 12.01 -8.08 -15.43
CA GLY A 94 13.25 -8.83 -15.22
C GLY A 94 12.96 -10.25 -14.73
N LYS A 95 13.24 -10.52 -13.43
CA LYS A 95 12.89 -11.78 -12.76
C LYS A 95 11.54 -11.71 -11.99
N MET A 96 10.86 -10.57 -12.03
CA MET A 96 9.56 -10.39 -11.41
C MET A 96 8.47 -10.92 -12.35
N PRO A 97 7.28 -11.24 -11.86
CA PRO A 97 6.11 -11.44 -12.71
C PRO A 97 5.86 -10.22 -13.59
N ASP A 98 5.46 -10.45 -14.84
CA ASP A 98 5.12 -9.43 -15.85
C ASP A 98 3.66 -8.97 -15.76
N TYR A 99 2.97 -9.33 -14.67
CA TYR A 99 1.58 -9.01 -14.42
C TYR A 99 1.30 -8.79 -12.93
N ALA A 100 0.13 -8.24 -12.68
CA ALA A 100 -0.51 -8.20 -11.38
C ALA A 100 -2.03 -8.40 -11.55
N PHE A 101 -2.82 -8.09 -10.53
CA PHE A 101 -4.28 -8.11 -10.58
C PHE A 101 -4.86 -6.82 -10.00
N ASN A 102 -5.98 -6.37 -10.57
CA ASN A 102 -6.90 -5.50 -9.89
C ASN A 102 -7.96 -6.36 -9.21
N VAL A 103 -8.19 -6.15 -7.92
CA VAL A 103 -8.98 -7.06 -7.07
C VAL A 103 -10.07 -6.32 -6.30
N PRO A 104 -11.28 -6.86 -6.19
CA PRO A 104 -12.25 -6.39 -5.22
C PRO A 104 -11.66 -6.57 -3.82
N ARG A 105 -11.39 -5.47 -3.12
CA ARG A 105 -10.61 -5.46 -1.89
C ARG A 105 -11.20 -6.35 -0.79
N ILE A 106 -12.52 -6.40 -0.66
CA ILE A 106 -13.21 -7.25 0.33
C ILE A 106 -12.93 -8.73 0.07
N LYS A 107 -12.98 -9.17 -1.22
CA LYS A 107 -12.65 -10.56 -1.58
C LYS A 107 -11.18 -10.86 -1.29
N PHE A 108 -10.30 -9.92 -1.61
CA PHE A 108 -8.86 -10.09 -1.38
C PHE A 108 -8.54 -10.26 0.12
N GLU A 109 -9.14 -9.45 0.98
CA GLU A 109 -9.00 -9.59 2.44
C GLU A 109 -9.55 -10.93 2.94
N ALA A 110 -10.73 -11.33 2.45
CA ALA A 110 -11.31 -12.63 2.79
C ALA A 110 -10.41 -13.81 2.36
N THR A 111 -9.82 -13.76 1.16
CA THR A 111 -8.86 -14.76 0.68
C THR A 111 -7.66 -14.89 1.63
N LEU A 112 -7.06 -13.79 2.05
CA LEU A 112 -5.91 -13.81 2.96
C LEU A 112 -6.30 -14.30 4.37
N LEU A 113 -7.44 -13.87 4.89
CA LEU A 113 -7.95 -14.32 6.19
C LEU A 113 -8.26 -15.83 6.17
N ASN A 114 -8.89 -16.33 5.11
CA ASN A 114 -9.14 -17.76 4.93
C ASN A 114 -7.83 -18.55 4.78
N CYS A 115 -6.81 -17.98 4.13
CA CYS A 115 -5.49 -18.57 4.08
C CYS A 115 -4.89 -18.74 5.49
N ALA A 116 -5.01 -17.72 6.35
CA ALA A 116 -4.57 -17.80 7.75
C ALA A 116 -5.31 -18.89 8.53
N LYS A 117 -6.65 -18.94 8.38
CA LYS A 117 -7.48 -19.99 9.00
C LYS A 117 -7.07 -21.40 8.55
N ARG A 118 -6.88 -21.61 7.24
CA ARG A 118 -6.42 -22.90 6.67
C ARG A 118 -5.02 -23.27 7.16
N ALA A 119 -4.17 -22.31 7.45
CA ALA A 119 -2.84 -22.52 8.01
C ALA A 119 -2.85 -22.90 9.50
N GLY A 120 -4.00 -22.79 10.20
CA GLY A 120 -4.15 -23.12 11.62
C GLY A 120 -4.22 -21.89 12.55
N ALA A 121 -4.21 -20.66 12.04
CA ALA A 121 -4.42 -19.49 12.87
C ALA A 121 -5.87 -19.44 13.40
N LYS A 122 -6.03 -19.14 14.69
CA LYS A 122 -7.34 -18.99 15.32
C LYS A 122 -7.82 -17.53 15.19
N VAL A 123 -9.05 -17.35 14.75
CA VAL A 123 -9.67 -16.02 14.68
C VAL A 123 -10.67 -15.88 15.82
N PHE A 124 -10.50 -14.81 16.61
CA PHE A 124 -11.43 -14.41 17.66
C PHE A 124 -12.10 -13.11 17.23
N GLU A 125 -13.42 -13.14 17.09
CA GLU A 125 -14.23 -11.97 16.72
C GLU A 125 -14.52 -11.11 17.93
N ILE A 126 -13.45 -10.48 18.45
CA ILE A 126 -13.49 -9.63 19.64
C ILE A 126 -12.74 -8.32 19.40
N GLU A 127 -13.11 -7.29 20.13
CA GLU A 127 -12.31 -6.08 20.26
C GLU A 127 -11.25 -6.28 21.35
N ALA A 128 -10.01 -6.49 20.93
CA ALA A 128 -8.91 -6.72 21.85
C ALA A 128 -8.60 -5.46 22.66
N LYS A 129 -8.57 -5.58 23.97
CA LYS A 129 -8.04 -4.58 24.89
C LYS A 129 -6.60 -4.89 25.25
N VAL A 130 -5.73 -3.92 25.09
CA VAL A 130 -4.30 -3.99 25.38
C VAL A 130 -3.96 -2.96 26.44
N GLU A 131 -3.11 -3.31 27.39
CA GLU A 131 -2.69 -2.48 28.50
C GLU A 131 -1.18 -2.27 28.45
N ARG A 132 -0.73 -1.06 28.82
CA ARG A 132 0.69 -0.77 29.07
C ARG A 132 1.10 -1.39 30.41
N VAL A 133 2.23 -2.05 30.44
CA VAL A 133 2.84 -2.49 31.71
C VAL A 133 3.49 -1.27 32.37
N THR A 134 3.09 -0.98 33.60
CA THR A 134 3.54 0.22 34.31
C THR A 134 5.07 0.25 34.47
N GLY A 135 5.67 1.35 34.01
CA GLY A 135 7.13 1.56 34.10
C GLY A 135 7.96 0.82 33.07
N GLU A 136 7.31 0.09 32.14
CA GLU A 136 7.98 -0.70 31.10
C GLU A 136 7.59 -0.23 29.70
N ASP A 137 8.47 -0.53 28.72
CA ASP A 137 8.19 -0.40 27.27
C ASP A 137 7.55 -1.69 26.76
N LYS A 138 6.46 -2.10 27.39
CA LYS A 138 5.81 -3.38 27.18
C LYS A 138 4.30 -3.26 27.20
N VAL A 139 3.64 -4.13 26.45
CA VAL A 139 2.18 -4.25 26.44
C VAL A 139 1.76 -5.68 26.78
N ARG A 140 0.54 -5.80 27.29
CA ARG A 140 -0.09 -7.09 27.56
C ARG A 140 -1.55 -7.08 27.10
N LEU A 141 -2.11 -8.24 26.80
CA LEU A 141 -3.55 -8.36 26.64
C LEU A 141 -4.23 -8.17 28.01
N SER A 142 -5.35 -7.46 28.06
CA SER A 142 -6.15 -7.35 29.28
C SER A 142 -6.65 -8.72 29.75
N ALA A 143 -6.98 -8.84 31.02
CA ALA A 143 -7.57 -10.06 31.59
C ALA A 143 -8.86 -10.45 30.84
N GLU A 144 -9.68 -9.47 30.45
CA GLU A 144 -10.90 -9.68 29.66
C GLU A 144 -10.61 -10.26 28.28
N THR A 145 -9.60 -9.73 27.58
CA THR A 145 -9.19 -10.24 26.26
C THR A 145 -8.62 -11.65 26.36
N LEU A 146 -7.79 -11.94 27.37
CA LEU A 146 -7.29 -13.30 27.59
C LEU A 146 -8.42 -14.29 27.88
N ALA A 147 -9.36 -13.92 28.75
CA ALA A 147 -10.52 -14.77 29.07
C ALA A 147 -11.37 -15.06 27.84
N ALA A 148 -11.54 -14.07 26.94
CA ALA A 148 -12.26 -14.26 25.67
C ALA A 148 -11.53 -15.19 24.69
N CYS A 149 -10.22 -15.37 24.84
CA CYS A 149 -9.45 -16.36 24.09
C CYS A 149 -9.55 -17.80 24.67
N GLY A 150 -10.18 -17.99 25.83
CA GLY A 150 -10.28 -19.27 26.52
C GLY A 150 -8.88 -19.87 26.80
N ASP A 151 -8.75 -21.16 26.59
CA ASP A 151 -7.50 -21.90 26.83
C ASP A 151 -6.49 -21.79 25.67
N PHE A 152 -6.73 -20.92 24.68
CA PHE A 152 -5.82 -20.78 23.54
C PHE A 152 -4.43 -20.29 23.96
N PHE A 153 -4.34 -19.37 24.92
CA PHE A 153 -3.11 -18.95 25.55
C PHE A 153 -3.03 -19.45 27.00
N THR A 154 -1.90 -20.03 27.38
CA THR A 154 -1.65 -20.47 28.77
C THR A 154 -1.26 -19.31 29.71
N GLY A 155 -1.24 -18.07 29.21
CA GLY A 155 -0.86 -16.83 29.87
C GLY A 155 -0.80 -15.72 28.83
N GLN A 156 0.08 -14.72 29.03
CA GLN A 156 0.32 -13.71 27.99
C GLN A 156 1.00 -14.35 26.76
N PRO A 157 0.65 -13.93 25.52
CA PRO A 157 1.40 -14.37 24.34
C PRO A 157 2.85 -13.89 24.41
N ASP A 158 3.77 -14.62 23.78
CA ASP A 158 5.17 -14.23 23.70
C ASP A 158 5.40 -12.94 22.95
N LEU A 159 4.52 -12.63 21.98
CA LEU A 159 4.55 -11.42 21.16
C LEU A 159 3.14 -10.92 20.87
N ILE A 160 2.93 -9.63 20.99
CA ILE A 160 1.73 -8.92 20.52
C ILE A 160 2.10 -8.13 19.26
N VAL A 161 1.39 -8.38 18.15
CA VAL A 161 1.61 -7.65 16.92
C VAL A 161 0.44 -6.70 16.68
N ASP A 162 0.73 -5.40 16.60
CA ASP A 162 -0.28 -4.42 16.22
C ASP A 162 -0.36 -4.30 14.68
N ALA A 163 -1.45 -4.81 14.13
CA ALA A 163 -1.84 -4.74 12.73
C ALA A 163 -3.19 -4.01 12.57
N THR A 164 -3.52 -3.10 13.50
CA THR A 164 -4.79 -2.36 13.51
C THR A 164 -4.85 -1.22 12.48
N GLY A 165 -3.80 -1.06 11.69
CA GLY A 165 -3.70 -0.04 10.66
C GLY A 165 -3.75 1.37 11.26
N ARG A 166 -4.66 2.20 10.78
CA ARG A 166 -4.79 3.61 11.22
C ARG A 166 -5.23 3.77 12.70
N ALA A 167 -5.76 2.72 13.32
CA ALA A 167 -6.13 2.78 14.73
C ALA A 167 -4.89 2.91 15.63
N ARG A 168 -3.78 2.26 15.26
CA ARG A 168 -2.46 2.37 15.92
C ARG A 168 -2.57 2.20 17.45
N VAL A 169 -3.08 1.04 17.87
CA VAL A 169 -3.40 0.77 19.28
C VAL A 169 -2.14 0.81 20.15
N VAL A 170 -1.12 0.02 19.82
CA VAL A 170 0.13 -0.04 20.60
C VAL A 170 0.91 1.29 20.51
N PRO A 171 1.09 1.93 19.33
CA PRO A 171 1.76 3.22 19.29
C PRO A 171 1.11 4.31 20.15
N LYS A 172 -0.22 4.37 20.19
CA LYS A 172 -0.93 5.34 21.03
C LYS A 172 -0.77 5.03 22.52
N LEU A 173 -0.81 3.75 22.88
CA LEU A 173 -0.69 3.29 24.25
C LEU A 173 0.71 3.53 24.85
N LEU A 174 1.75 3.42 24.00
CA LEU A 174 3.16 3.59 24.40
C LEU A 174 3.73 4.98 24.03
N ASP A 175 2.89 5.91 23.57
CA ASP A 175 3.30 7.26 23.14
C ASP A 175 4.41 7.23 22.08
N ILE A 176 4.37 6.24 21.16
CA ILE A 176 5.33 6.12 20.07
C ILE A 176 5.05 7.21 19.04
N PRO A 177 5.99 8.16 18.84
CA PRO A 177 5.82 9.24 17.90
C PRO A 177 5.61 8.72 16.47
N ALA A 178 4.84 9.46 15.71
CA ALA A 178 4.75 9.26 14.27
C ALA A 178 5.16 10.51 13.53
N ARG A 179 5.87 10.33 12.43
CA ARG A 179 6.15 11.40 11.48
C ARG A 179 4.99 11.47 10.52
N GLU A 180 4.32 12.61 10.50
CA GLU A 180 3.31 12.92 9.49
C GLU A 180 3.98 13.31 8.17
N GLY A 181 3.30 13.04 7.05
CA GLY A 181 3.73 13.53 5.74
C GLY A 181 3.53 15.04 5.59
N GLY A 182 4.25 15.64 4.64
CA GLY A 182 4.15 17.07 4.34
C GLY A 182 2.86 17.47 3.61
N ARG A 183 2.09 16.51 3.07
CA ARG A 183 0.86 16.76 2.32
C ARG A 183 -0.37 16.49 3.19
N LYS A 184 -1.36 17.36 3.03
CA LYS A 184 -2.70 17.21 3.63
C LYS A 184 -3.70 17.00 2.50
N ASP A 185 -3.81 15.75 2.05
CA ASP A 185 -4.70 15.37 0.97
C ASP A 185 -5.93 14.63 1.48
N THR A 186 -7.01 14.72 0.72
CA THR A 186 -8.23 13.95 0.88
C THR A 186 -8.43 13.08 -0.36
N ALA A 187 -8.69 11.81 -0.14
CA ALA A 187 -9.07 10.84 -1.15
C ALA A 187 -10.58 10.57 -1.06
N LEU A 188 -11.30 10.83 -2.15
CA LEU A 188 -12.71 10.49 -2.32
C LEU A 188 -12.82 9.38 -3.36
N PHE A 189 -13.53 8.30 -3.10
CA PHE A 189 -13.63 7.22 -4.09
C PHE A 189 -14.95 6.45 -3.98
N ALA A 190 -15.37 5.92 -5.13
CA ALA A 190 -16.54 5.06 -5.28
C ALA A 190 -16.33 4.08 -6.45
N HIS A 191 -17.20 3.09 -6.57
CA HIS A 191 -17.32 2.28 -7.76
C HIS A 191 -18.35 2.89 -8.73
N LEU A 192 -17.98 2.90 -10.01
CA LEU A 192 -18.83 3.28 -11.14
C LEU A 192 -19.11 2.05 -12.00
N ASP A 193 -20.27 2.02 -12.66
CA ASP A 193 -20.60 0.97 -13.61
C ASP A 193 -19.64 0.95 -14.81
N LYS A 194 -19.16 2.11 -15.22
CA LYS A 194 -18.19 2.31 -16.30
C LYS A 194 -17.40 3.61 -16.12
N ALA A 195 -16.27 3.68 -16.76
CA ALA A 195 -15.50 4.89 -17.06
C ALA A 195 -14.65 4.61 -18.29
N GLU A 196 -14.21 5.66 -18.99
CA GLU A 196 -13.33 5.49 -20.15
C GLU A 196 -11.97 4.93 -19.72
N LEU A 197 -11.51 3.90 -20.43
CA LEU A 197 -10.24 3.22 -20.22
C LEU A 197 -9.50 3.09 -21.53
N TYR A 198 -8.29 3.61 -21.62
CA TYR A 198 -7.46 3.55 -22.83
C TYR A 198 -7.06 2.12 -23.21
N LYS A 199 -6.74 1.28 -22.23
CA LYS A 199 -6.37 -0.14 -22.41
C LYS A 199 -7.03 -1.01 -21.34
N SER A 200 -7.53 -2.17 -21.76
CA SER A 200 -8.13 -3.14 -20.82
C SER A 200 -7.13 -3.63 -19.79
N GLY A 201 -7.55 -3.64 -18.51
CA GLY A 201 -6.76 -4.12 -17.38
C GLY A 201 -5.73 -3.13 -16.82
N TYR A 202 -5.32 -2.12 -17.60
CA TYR A 202 -4.41 -1.09 -17.09
C TYR A 202 -5.10 -0.22 -16.04
N VAL A 203 -4.36 0.13 -15.00
CA VAL A 203 -4.76 1.19 -14.08
C VAL A 203 -4.41 2.54 -14.70
N HIS A 204 -5.33 3.48 -14.63
CA HIS A 204 -5.11 4.83 -15.10
C HIS A 204 -4.94 5.76 -13.89
N SER A 205 -3.88 6.53 -13.89
CA SER A 205 -3.66 7.66 -12.99
C SER A 205 -3.62 8.92 -13.83
N SER A 206 -4.45 9.89 -13.52
CA SER A 206 -4.58 11.09 -14.35
C SER A 206 -4.42 12.34 -13.50
N ARG A 207 -3.61 13.28 -13.97
CA ARG A 207 -3.50 14.61 -13.39
C ARG A 207 -4.82 15.36 -13.58
N LEU A 208 -5.26 16.05 -12.56
CA LEU A 208 -6.47 16.89 -12.56
C LEU A 208 -6.09 18.37 -12.45
N ASP A 209 -7.08 19.25 -12.53
CA ASP A 209 -6.92 20.67 -12.28
C ASP A 209 -6.36 20.92 -10.87
N HIS A 210 -6.81 20.10 -9.88
CA HIS A 210 -6.24 20.00 -8.55
C HIS A 210 -6.09 18.54 -8.15
N GLY A 211 -4.86 18.07 -7.92
CA GLY A 211 -4.58 16.70 -7.51
C GLY A 211 -4.54 15.70 -8.67
N TRP A 212 -5.00 14.49 -8.44
CA TRP A 212 -4.99 13.40 -9.40
C TRP A 212 -6.13 12.41 -9.15
N SER A 213 -6.42 11.58 -10.14
CA SER A 213 -7.44 10.52 -10.04
C SER A 213 -6.89 9.16 -10.42
N TRP A 214 -7.51 8.12 -9.90
CA TRP A 214 -7.31 6.76 -10.40
C TRP A 214 -8.58 6.19 -11.03
N ARG A 215 -8.41 5.33 -12.03
CA ARG A 215 -9.43 4.45 -12.58
C ARG A 215 -8.87 3.04 -12.60
N ILE A 216 -9.39 2.19 -11.74
CA ILE A 216 -8.96 0.80 -11.59
C ILE A 216 -10.06 -0.09 -12.16
N PRO A 217 -9.86 -0.72 -13.34
CA PRO A 217 -10.84 -1.66 -13.88
C PRO A 217 -10.88 -2.93 -13.02
N LEU A 218 -12.05 -3.25 -12.51
CA LEU A 218 -12.40 -4.54 -11.93
C LEU A 218 -13.08 -5.40 -13.00
N GLN A 219 -13.61 -6.58 -12.65
CA GLN A 219 -14.24 -7.44 -13.65
C GLN A 219 -15.53 -6.84 -14.23
N ASP A 220 -16.35 -6.23 -13.38
CA ASP A 220 -17.72 -5.79 -13.65
C ASP A 220 -17.97 -4.29 -13.42
N ARG A 221 -16.94 -3.55 -13.00
CA ARG A 221 -17.04 -2.13 -12.64
C ARG A 221 -15.69 -1.45 -12.68
N VAL A 222 -15.67 -0.15 -12.44
CA VAL A 222 -14.44 0.65 -12.30
C VAL A 222 -14.42 1.30 -10.92
N SER A 223 -13.32 1.11 -10.19
CA SER A 223 -13.03 1.92 -9.00
C SER A 223 -12.45 3.25 -9.47
N LEU A 224 -13.13 4.34 -9.15
CA LEU A 224 -12.66 5.68 -9.44
C LEU A 224 -12.45 6.44 -8.13
N GLY A 225 -11.27 7.02 -7.98
CA GLY A 225 -10.96 7.88 -6.85
C GLY A 225 -10.24 9.14 -7.27
N ILE A 226 -10.40 10.16 -6.44
CA ILE A 226 -9.88 11.50 -6.61
C ILE A 226 -9.09 11.84 -5.37
N VAL A 227 -7.84 12.24 -5.56
CA VAL A 227 -6.95 12.71 -4.48
C VAL A 227 -6.61 14.17 -4.75
N LEU A 228 -6.90 15.03 -3.79
CA LEU A 228 -6.68 16.46 -3.93
C LEU A 228 -6.38 17.08 -2.56
N PRO A 229 -5.77 18.29 -2.51
CA PRO A 229 -5.56 18.98 -1.25
C PRO A 229 -6.87 19.13 -0.48
N SER A 230 -6.83 18.87 0.83
CA SER A 230 -8.04 18.81 1.69
C SER A 230 -8.86 20.12 1.65
N GLU A 231 -8.20 21.26 1.42
CA GLU A 231 -8.88 22.56 1.26
C GLU A 231 -9.74 22.61 -0.01
N HIS A 232 -9.27 22.01 -1.12
CA HIS A 232 -10.04 21.92 -2.36
C HIS A 232 -11.18 20.88 -2.24
N ALA A 233 -10.92 19.78 -1.57
CA ALA A 233 -11.98 18.81 -1.29
C ALA A 233 -13.13 19.42 -0.48
N ALA A 234 -12.82 20.19 0.56
CA ALA A 234 -13.82 20.85 1.40
C ALA A 234 -14.70 21.86 0.63
N LYS A 235 -14.13 22.55 -0.37
CA LYS A 235 -14.84 23.51 -1.21
C LYS A 235 -15.78 22.85 -2.24
N ALA A 236 -15.56 21.58 -2.54
CA ALA A 236 -16.34 20.88 -3.56
C ALA A 236 -17.77 20.50 -3.11
N GLY A 237 -18.07 20.52 -1.82
CA GLY A 237 -19.42 20.19 -1.30
C GLY A 237 -19.44 19.97 0.22
N ALA A 238 -20.61 19.86 0.79
CA ALA A 238 -20.79 19.65 2.23
C ALA A 238 -20.58 18.18 2.64
N THR A 239 -21.05 17.23 1.81
CA THR A 239 -20.94 15.79 2.05
C THR A 239 -19.90 15.14 1.13
N PRO A 240 -19.35 13.95 1.46
CA PRO A 240 -18.47 13.20 0.58
C PRO A 240 -19.10 12.95 -0.80
N GLU A 241 -20.38 12.62 -0.86
CA GLU A 241 -21.13 12.39 -2.09
C GLU A 241 -21.21 13.66 -2.94
N GLU A 242 -21.58 14.80 -2.36
CA GLU A 242 -21.63 16.08 -3.08
C GLU A 242 -20.26 16.47 -3.61
N ARG A 243 -19.21 16.34 -2.79
CA ARG A 243 -17.80 16.61 -3.20
C ARG A 243 -17.43 15.77 -4.41
N TYR A 244 -17.66 14.47 -4.33
CA TYR A 244 -17.33 13.54 -5.39
C TYR A 244 -18.09 13.83 -6.69
N ASP A 245 -19.41 13.96 -6.61
CA ASP A 245 -20.26 14.19 -7.78
C ASP A 245 -19.97 15.56 -8.43
N ASN A 246 -19.70 16.60 -7.63
CA ASN A 246 -19.31 17.91 -8.12
C ASN A 246 -17.94 17.89 -8.80
N LEU A 247 -16.96 17.14 -8.27
CA LEU A 247 -15.66 16.97 -8.89
C LEU A 247 -15.77 16.23 -10.23
N LEU A 248 -16.56 15.15 -10.31
CA LEU A 248 -16.81 14.45 -11.58
C LEU A 248 -17.41 15.37 -12.64
N LYS A 249 -18.29 16.31 -12.24
CA LYS A 249 -18.97 17.22 -13.16
C LYS A 249 -18.12 18.42 -13.59
N ASN A 250 -17.31 18.96 -12.68
CA ASN A 250 -16.68 20.27 -12.84
C ASN A 250 -15.20 20.17 -13.28
N ASP A 251 -14.48 19.10 -12.91
CA ASP A 251 -13.11 18.91 -13.39
C ASP A 251 -13.11 18.59 -14.90
N SER A 252 -12.21 19.27 -15.62
CA SER A 252 -12.14 19.21 -17.07
C SER A 252 -11.92 17.81 -17.61
N TYR A 253 -11.06 17.02 -16.96
CA TYR A 253 -10.72 15.67 -17.38
C TYR A 253 -11.75 14.63 -16.90
N LEU A 254 -12.14 14.68 -15.61
CA LEU A 254 -13.10 13.70 -15.06
C LEU A 254 -14.43 13.71 -15.80
N ARG A 255 -14.92 14.90 -16.16
CA ARG A 255 -16.15 15.05 -16.93
C ARG A 255 -16.11 14.28 -18.25
N THR A 256 -14.96 14.21 -18.92
CA THR A 256 -14.83 13.48 -20.20
C THR A 256 -14.82 11.96 -20.01
N VAL A 257 -14.09 11.47 -19.01
CA VAL A 257 -13.89 10.02 -18.81
C VAL A 257 -15.02 9.33 -18.04
N THR A 258 -15.98 10.10 -17.50
CA THR A 258 -17.14 9.57 -16.75
C THR A 258 -18.49 9.84 -17.41
N VAL A 259 -18.49 10.15 -18.71
CA VAL A 259 -19.74 10.41 -19.46
C VAL A 259 -20.71 9.22 -19.34
N GLY A 260 -21.92 9.52 -18.84
CA GLY A 260 -23.00 8.53 -18.67
C GLY A 260 -22.67 7.40 -17.68
N SER A 261 -21.68 7.56 -16.82
CA SER A 261 -21.40 6.63 -15.71
C SER A 261 -22.43 6.79 -14.58
N LYS A 262 -22.65 5.71 -13.86
CA LYS A 262 -23.49 5.67 -12.64
C LYS A 262 -22.69 5.18 -11.45
N ARG A 263 -22.82 5.84 -10.34
CA ARG A 263 -22.19 5.42 -9.07
C ARG A 263 -22.94 4.21 -8.50
N LEU A 264 -22.19 3.17 -8.17
CA LEU A 264 -22.69 1.89 -7.67
C LEU A 264 -22.59 1.75 -6.14
N THR A 265 -21.73 2.55 -5.49
CA THR A 265 -21.47 2.47 -4.04
C THR A 265 -21.57 3.84 -3.40
N PRO A 266 -21.76 3.93 -2.06
CA PRO A 266 -21.49 5.15 -1.33
C PRO A 266 -20.09 5.68 -1.60
N VAL A 267 -19.88 6.97 -1.42
CA VAL A 267 -18.54 7.58 -1.49
C VAL A 267 -17.81 7.36 -0.18
N MET A 268 -16.57 6.91 -0.28
CA MET A 268 -15.66 6.82 0.86
C MET A 268 -14.70 8.00 0.85
N GLU A 269 -14.43 8.54 2.03
CA GLU A 269 -13.48 9.63 2.23
C GLU A 269 -12.37 9.23 3.20
N TYR A 270 -11.12 9.44 2.81
CA TYR A 270 -9.94 9.32 3.67
C TYR A 270 -9.08 10.58 3.60
N SER A 271 -8.75 11.14 4.75
CA SER A 271 -7.90 12.34 4.84
C SER A 271 -6.68 12.09 5.73
N ASN A 272 -5.61 12.87 5.51
CA ASN A 272 -4.40 12.92 6.33
C ASN A 272 -3.83 11.52 6.64
N TYR A 273 -3.62 10.74 5.60
CA TYR A 273 -3.25 9.33 5.73
C TYR A 273 -1.74 9.07 5.78
N GLN A 274 -0.90 10.05 5.44
CA GLN A 274 0.56 9.88 5.46
C GLN A 274 1.08 9.87 6.90
N LEU A 275 1.62 8.72 7.31
CA LEU A 275 2.09 8.56 8.67
C LEU A 275 3.13 7.44 8.75
N VAL A 276 4.24 7.67 9.45
CA VAL A 276 5.30 6.67 9.69
C VAL A 276 5.63 6.63 11.18
N SER A 277 5.46 5.48 11.81
CA SER A 277 5.86 5.26 13.20
C SER A 277 7.38 5.36 13.36
N SER A 278 7.83 6.00 14.42
CA SER A 278 9.26 6.20 14.68
C SER A 278 9.98 4.93 15.11
N ARG A 279 9.25 3.97 15.65
CA ARG A 279 9.73 2.68 16.14
C ARG A 279 8.69 1.59 15.84
N LEU A 280 9.15 0.39 15.45
CA LEU A 280 8.28 -0.70 15.02
C LEU A 280 8.38 -1.95 15.89
N VAL A 281 9.33 -2.01 16.81
CA VAL A 281 9.53 -3.14 17.72
C VAL A 281 9.87 -2.69 19.12
N GLY A 282 9.54 -3.51 20.10
CA GLY A 282 9.89 -3.32 21.51
C GLY A 282 9.80 -4.62 22.31
N ASP A 283 9.79 -4.53 23.64
CA ASP A 283 9.73 -5.72 24.48
C ASP A 283 8.35 -6.40 24.41
N GLY A 284 8.30 -7.51 23.67
CA GLY A 284 7.11 -8.32 23.50
C GLY A 284 6.06 -7.73 22.55
N TRP A 285 6.41 -6.72 21.73
CA TRP A 285 5.50 -6.19 20.72
C TRP A 285 6.19 -5.82 19.40
N ALA A 286 5.41 -5.83 18.32
CA ALA A 286 5.83 -5.36 16.99
C ALA A 286 4.66 -4.70 16.26
N LEU A 287 4.97 -3.83 15.28
CA LEU A 287 4.00 -3.17 14.40
C LEU A 287 4.13 -3.74 12.99
N VAL A 288 3.01 -3.89 12.25
CA VAL A 288 3.00 -4.37 10.86
C VAL A 288 1.94 -3.65 10.03
N GLY A 289 2.15 -3.56 8.72
CA GLY A 289 1.20 -2.91 7.81
C GLY A 289 1.10 -1.40 8.05
N ASP A 290 -0.10 -0.83 7.88
CA ASP A 290 -0.32 0.61 8.00
C ASP A 290 -0.09 1.13 9.43
N THR A 291 -0.06 0.27 10.44
CA THR A 291 0.35 0.64 11.81
C THR A 291 1.82 1.03 11.85
N ALA A 292 2.67 0.37 11.05
CA ALA A 292 4.07 0.75 10.87
C ALA A 292 4.20 2.05 10.06
N GLY A 293 3.40 2.18 9.00
CA GLY A 293 3.34 3.41 8.22
C GLY A 293 2.60 3.26 6.90
N PHE A 294 2.08 4.38 6.42
CA PHE A 294 1.45 4.53 5.13
C PHE A 294 1.94 5.82 4.46
N ILE A 295 2.14 5.81 3.15
CA ILE A 295 2.67 6.95 2.40
C ILE A 295 1.59 7.57 1.51
N ASP A 296 1.20 6.87 0.42
CA ASP A 296 0.30 7.43 -0.58
C ASP A 296 -0.29 6.31 -1.46
N PRO A 297 -1.52 6.45 -1.97
CA PRO A 297 -2.13 5.43 -2.82
C PRO A 297 -1.60 5.40 -4.27
N VAL A 298 -0.86 6.41 -4.75
CA VAL A 298 -0.57 6.63 -6.17
C VAL A 298 0.10 5.45 -6.88
N PHE A 299 1.02 4.73 -6.22
CA PHE A 299 1.74 3.59 -6.81
C PHE A 299 1.27 2.23 -6.29
N SER A 300 0.10 2.17 -5.64
CA SER A 300 -0.38 0.93 -5.00
C SER A 300 0.61 0.34 -3.98
N SER A 301 1.41 1.20 -3.34
CA SER A 301 2.51 0.79 -2.45
C SER A 301 2.05 0.30 -1.09
N GLY A 302 0.87 0.69 -0.61
CA GLY A 302 0.38 0.36 0.74
C GLY A 302 0.27 -1.14 0.98
N LEU A 303 -0.42 -1.87 0.10
CA LEU A 303 -0.49 -3.34 0.20
C LEU A 303 0.88 -4.02 0.05
N LEU A 304 1.72 -3.50 -0.84
CA LEU A 304 3.08 -4.04 -1.00
C LEU A 304 3.90 -3.90 0.28
N ILE A 305 3.92 -2.71 0.87
CA ILE A 305 4.65 -2.43 2.12
C ILE A 305 4.08 -3.30 3.25
N GLY A 306 2.76 -3.35 3.36
CA GLY A 306 2.09 -4.14 4.40
C GLY A 306 2.39 -5.64 4.31
N LEU A 307 2.25 -6.24 3.13
CA LEU A 307 2.52 -7.67 2.92
C LEU A 307 4.03 -7.99 3.02
N THR A 308 4.89 -7.08 2.55
CA THR A 308 6.34 -7.23 2.70
C THR A 308 6.75 -7.17 4.17
N SER A 309 6.22 -6.20 4.94
CA SER A 309 6.49 -6.10 6.38
C SER A 309 6.03 -7.34 7.14
N ALA A 310 4.87 -7.93 6.75
CA ALA A 310 4.40 -9.19 7.32
C ALA A 310 5.37 -10.36 7.05
N THR A 311 5.90 -10.44 5.83
CA THR A 311 6.87 -11.48 5.47
C THR A 311 8.20 -11.30 6.23
N GLU A 312 8.70 -10.08 6.32
CA GLU A 312 9.95 -9.77 7.02
C GLU A 312 9.83 -9.95 8.53
N LEU A 313 8.65 -9.63 9.11
CA LEU A 313 8.39 -9.88 10.53
C LEU A 313 8.29 -11.38 10.83
N ALA A 314 7.67 -12.18 9.93
CA ALA A 314 7.66 -13.64 10.07
C ALA A 314 9.08 -14.21 10.10
N ASP A 315 9.96 -13.73 9.21
CA ASP A 315 11.37 -14.13 9.20
C ASP A 315 12.11 -13.72 10.49
N ALA A 316 11.84 -12.53 11.04
CA ALA A 316 12.42 -12.06 12.30
C ALA A 316 11.92 -12.87 13.52
N ILE A 317 10.64 -13.23 13.54
CA ILE A 317 10.06 -14.07 14.60
C ILE A 317 10.67 -15.47 14.58
N ARG A 318 10.87 -16.05 13.39
CA ARG A 318 11.53 -17.35 13.21
C ARG A 318 12.97 -17.34 13.70
N ASP A 319 13.71 -16.30 13.39
CA ASP A 319 15.09 -16.12 13.87
C ASP A 319 15.12 -15.94 15.41
N GLY A 320 14.23 -15.14 15.98
CA GLY A 320 14.05 -14.92 17.41
C GLY A 320 15.17 -14.14 18.08
N THR A 321 16.12 -13.56 17.33
CA THR A 321 17.19 -12.73 17.86
C THR A 321 16.81 -11.25 17.91
N PRO A 322 17.29 -10.47 18.88
CA PRO A 322 17.09 -9.02 18.88
C PRO A 322 17.57 -8.33 17.61
N ASP A 323 18.67 -8.80 17.02
CA ASP A 323 19.21 -8.26 15.77
C ASP A 323 18.25 -8.47 14.58
N ALA A 324 17.56 -9.61 14.51
CA ALA A 324 16.56 -9.88 13.47
C ALA A 324 15.38 -8.90 13.55
N PHE A 325 14.90 -8.59 14.75
CA PHE A 325 13.85 -7.59 14.96
C PHE A 325 14.33 -6.17 14.62
N GLN A 326 15.54 -5.80 14.99
CA GLN A 326 16.11 -4.51 14.61
C GLN A 326 16.33 -4.41 13.09
N LYS A 327 16.73 -5.51 12.43
CA LYS A 327 16.85 -5.58 10.98
C LYS A 327 15.50 -5.41 10.30
N TYR A 328 14.46 -6.05 10.82
CA TYR A 328 13.08 -5.84 10.41
C TYR A 328 12.69 -4.36 10.48
N GLU A 329 12.84 -3.74 11.63
CA GLU A 329 12.51 -2.32 11.84
C GLU A 329 13.26 -1.42 10.85
N ARG A 330 14.58 -1.56 10.74
CA ARG A 330 15.40 -0.78 9.81
C ARG A 330 14.96 -0.99 8.34
N GLY A 331 14.63 -2.23 7.97
CA GLY A 331 14.17 -2.60 6.63
C GLY A 331 12.86 -1.93 6.27
N VAL A 332 11.85 -2.02 7.13
CA VAL A 332 10.53 -1.42 6.88
C VAL A 332 10.61 0.10 6.87
N ILE A 333 11.32 0.73 7.80
CA ILE A 333 11.50 2.18 7.83
C ILE A 333 12.23 2.66 6.57
N HIS A 334 13.26 1.95 6.12
CA HIS A 334 13.96 2.27 4.88
C HIS A 334 13.02 2.16 3.66
N HIS A 335 12.19 1.11 3.61
CA HIS A 335 11.22 0.90 2.53
C HIS A 335 10.18 2.04 2.48
N LEU A 336 9.63 2.44 3.63
CA LEU A 336 8.72 3.58 3.75
C LEU A 336 9.38 4.89 3.30
N LYS A 337 10.61 5.17 3.72
CA LYS A 337 11.37 6.35 3.28
C LYS A 337 11.61 6.37 1.77
N THR A 338 11.93 5.22 1.19
CA THR A 338 12.14 5.07 -0.26
C THR A 338 10.85 5.38 -1.03
N TRP A 339 9.72 4.83 -0.60
CA TRP A 339 8.43 5.13 -1.24
C TRP A 339 8.01 6.58 -1.06
N HIS A 340 8.28 7.17 0.09
CA HIS A 340 8.02 8.61 0.29
C HIS A 340 8.83 9.48 -0.69
N GLU A 341 10.10 9.15 -0.93
CA GLU A 341 10.95 9.83 -1.92
C GLU A 341 10.37 9.68 -3.35
N ILE A 342 9.95 8.48 -3.74
CA ILE A 342 9.35 8.20 -5.06
C ILE A 342 8.05 9.01 -5.23
N VAL A 343 7.20 9.03 -4.20
CA VAL A 343 5.95 9.79 -4.20
C VAL A 343 6.22 11.30 -4.35
N ASN A 344 7.25 11.83 -3.68
CA ASN A 344 7.63 13.24 -3.84
C ASN A 344 8.04 13.54 -5.29
N TYR A 345 8.80 12.65 -5.97
CA TYR A 345 9.14 12.83 -7.39
C TYR A 345 7.92 12.80 -8.32
N TYR A 346 6.84 12.12 -7.93
CA TYR A 346 5.57 12.18 -8.64
C TYR A 346 4.90 13.56 -8.47
N TYR A 347 4.73 14.01 -7.23
CA TYR A 347 4.04 15.26 -6.93
C TYR A 347 4.78 16.50 -7.40
N ASP A 348 6.11 16.53 -7.34
CA ASP A 348 6.93 17.65 -7.80
C ASP A 348 7.18 17.66 -9.33
N GLY A 349 6.57 16.74 -10.07
CA GLY A 349 6.64 16.63 -11.52
C GLY A 349 7.95 16.07 -12.08
N LYS A 350 8.98 15.86 -11.25
CA LYS A 350 10.30 15.40 -11.71
C LYS A 350 10.24 14.04 -12.39
N MET A 351 9.41 13.14 -11.89
CA MET A 351 9.31 11.79 -12.45
C MET A 351 8.94 11.82 -13.92
N PHE A 352 7.83 12.47 -14.28
CA PHE A 352 7.35 12.51 -15.68
C PHE A 352 8.19 13.41 -16.56
N THR A 353 8.74 14.50 -16.03
CA THR A 353 9.73 15.31 -16.74
C THR A 353 10.94 14.46 -17.12
N SER A 354 11.42 13.58 -16.24
CA SER A 354 12.56 12.71 -16.55
C SER A 354 12.23 11.68 -17.64
N PHE A 355 11.02 11.12 -17.66
CA PHE A 355 10.57 10.22 -18.73
C PHE A 355 10.48 10.96 -20.07
N ARG A 356 9.89 12.16 -20.09
CA ARG A 356 9.81 12.99 -21.30
C ARG A 356 11.20 13.35 -21.85
N VAL A 357 12.11 13.76 -20.99
CA VAL A 357 13.51 14.05 -21.37
C VAL A 357 14.16 12.80 -21.94
N GLY A 358 13.99 11.65 -21.29
CA GLY A 358 14.50 10.37 -21.76
C GLY A 358 14.02 10.04 -23.18
N GLU A 359 12.73 10.21 -23.46
CA GLU A 359 12.17 9.99 -24.79
C GLU A 359 12.73 10.98 -25.86
N MET A 360 12.85 12.25 -25.53
CA MET A 360 13.47 13.24 -26.44
C MET A 360 14.94 12.91 -26.74
N MET A 361 15.67 12.47 -25.73
CA MET A 361 17.08 12.14 -25.86
C MET A 361 17.35 10.82 -26.60
N ARG A 362 16.34 9.93 -26.79
CA ARG A 362 16.47 8.71 -27.61
C ARG A 362 16.92 8.95 -29.04
N LYS A 363 16.71 10.17 -29.56
CA LYS A 363 17.21 10.58 -30.90
C LYS A 363 18.74 10.65 -30.95
N ASN A 364 19.44 10.81 -29.82
CA ASN A 364 20.90 10.81 -29.73
C ASN A 364 21.43 9.37 -29.74
N PRO A 365 22.35 8.98 -30.65
CA PRO A 365 22.87 7.61 -30.77
C PRO A 365 23.55 7.07 -29.49
N LEU A 366 24.27 7.94 -28.76
CA LEU A 366 24.95 7.54 -27.50
C LEU A 366 23.94 7.25 -26.39
N ILE A 367 22.90 8.03 -26.29
CA ILE A 367 21.85 7.85 -25.29
C ILE A 367 20.98 6.63 -25.63
N ARG A 368 20.72 6.40 -26.92
CA ARG A 368 19.99 5.21 -27.37
C ARG A 368 20.61 3.91 -26.88
N LEU A 369 21.92 3.85 -26.72
CA LEU A 369 22.62 2.67 -26.18
C LEU A 369 22.36 2.47 -24.68
N THR A 370 22.30 3.54 -23.89
CA THR A 370 22.14 3.48 -22.44
C THR A 370 20.67 3.55 -22.00
N PHE A 371 19.79 4.05 -22.85
CA PHE A 371 18.38 4.27 -22.54
C PHE A 371 17.64 3.02 -22.04
N PRO A 372 17.78 1.81 -22.65
CA PRO A 372 17.10 0.62 -22.17
C PRO A 372 17.48 0.27 -20.73
N HIS A 373 18.76 0.46 -20.38
CA HIS A 373 19.23 0.24 -19.01
C HIS A 373 18.61 1.22 -18.02
N ILE A 374 18.60 2.50 -18.33
CA ILE A 374 18.01 3.54 -17.51
C ILE A 374 16.50 3.28 -17.35
N ASN A 375 15.80 3.07 -18.46
CA ASN A 375 14.36 2.85 -18.48
C ASN A 375 13.95 1.63 -17.63
N LYS A 376 14.71 0.52 -17.73
CA LYS A 376 14.50 -0.66 -16.89
C LYS A 376 14.59 -0.36 -15.40
N HIS A 377 15.55 0.45 -14.97
CA HIS A 377 15.70 0.78 -13.55
C HIS A 377 14.66 1.78 -13.06
N MET A 378 14.29 2.75 -13.89
CA MET A 378 13.19 3.68 -13.59
C MET A 378 11.85 2.94 -13.52
N GLY A 379 11.56 2.04 -14.44
CA GLY A 379 10.32 1.27 -14.50
C GLY A 379 10.11 0.29 -13.33
N ARG A 380 11.17 -0.07 -12.60
CA ARG A 380 11.07 -0.91 -11.39
C ARG A 380 10.18 -0.33 -10.29
N ILE A 381 9.91 0.97 -10.31
CA ILE A 381 8.93 1.61 -9.44
C ILE A 381 7.56 0.95 -9.63
N PHE A 382 7.14 0.80 -10.89
CA PHE A 382 5.79 0.30 -11.23
C PHE A 382 5.60 -1.18 -10.94
N THR A 383 6.70 -1.96 -10.88
CA THR A 383 6.65 -3.38 -10.50
C THR A 383 6.67 -3.60 -8.98
N GLY A 384 6.92 -2.56 -8.18
CA GLY A 384 7.10 -2.65 -6.73
C GLY A 384 8.52 -3.07 -6.30
N ALA A 385 9.45 -3.28 -7.24
CA ALA A 385 10.81 -3.72 -6.93
C ALA A 385 11.75 -2.59 -6.46
N ALA A 386 11.36 -1.32 -6.59
CA ALA A 386 12.21 -0.17 -6.30
C ALA A 386 12.68 -0.12 -4.84
N GLY A 387 11.82 -0.45 -3.89
CA GLY A 387 12.13 -0.38 -2.46
C GLY A 387 13.28 -1.28 -2.00
N LYS A 388 13.63 -2.31 -2.79
CA LYS A 388 14.73 -3.25 -2.51
C LYS A 388 15.90 -3.12 -3.49
N ALA A 389 15.88 -2.12 -4.40
CA ALA A 389 16.84 -1.97 -5.48
C ALA A 389 17.72 -0.72 -5.29
N ALA A 390 18.72 -0.80 -4.40
CA ALA A 390 19.61 0.32 -4.06
C ALA A 390 20.22 1.00 -5.30
N TYR A 391 20.65 0.23 -6.30
CA TYR A 391 21.19 0.76 -7.55
C TYR A 391 20.13 1.53 -8.36
N SER A 392 18.89 1.03 -8.46
CA SER A 392 17.81 1.73 -9.17
C SER A 392 17.48 3.06 -8.49
N MET A 393 17.48 3.09 -7.16
CA MET A 393 17.26 4.31 -6.39
C MET A 393 18.41 5.31 -6.55
N ALA A 394 19.67 4.84 -6.54
CA ALA A 394 20.83 5.70 -6.77
C ALA A 394 20.78 6.34 -8.17
N MET A 395 20.46 5.55 -9.20
CA MET A 395 20.28 6.03 -10.57
C MET A 395 19.14 7.06 -10.66
N MET A 396 18.01 6.77 -10.04
CA MET A 396 16.86 7.70 -10.02
C MET A 396 17.25 9.03 -9.37
N ARG A 397 17.89 9.01 -8.20
CA ARG A 397 18.38 10.23 -7.52
C ARG A 397 19.33 11.02 -8.41
N PHE A 398 20.23 10.34 -9.09
CA PHE A 398 21.16 10.99 -10.04
C PHE A 398 20.40 11.68 -11.18
N LEU A 399 19.44 11.00 -11.80
CA LEU A 399 18.64 11.57 -12.89
C LEU A 399 17.79 12.75 -12.41
N MET A 400 17.12 12.64 -11.26
CA MET A 400 16.29 13.71 -10.70
C MET A 400 17.13 14.94 -10.32
N LYS A 401 18.39 14.75 -9.93
CA LYS A 401 19.28 15.83 -9.53
C LYS A 401 20.00 16.52 -10.71
N TYR A 402 20.43 15.73 -11.68
CA TYR A 402 21.33 16.21 -12.74
C TYR A 402 20.70 16.18 -14.14
N GLY A 403 19.77 15.26 -14.40
CA GLY A 403 19.15 15.09 -15.71
C GLY A 403 18.11 16.15 -16.07
N LEU A 404 17.66 16.95 -15.09
CA LEU A 404 16.57 17.94 -15.24
C LEU A 404 17.04 19.39 -15.15
N LYS A 405 18.36 19.67 -15.28
CA LYS A 405 18.91 21.02 -15.07
C LYS A 405 18.33 22.10 -15.99
N ASN A 406 17.92 21.73 -17.20
CA ASN A 406 17.41 22.64 -18.22
C ASN A 406 15.89 22.50 -18.41
N GLU A 407 15.20 21.84 -17.49
CA GLU A 407 13.76 21.58 -17.56
C GLU A 407 13.03 22.25 -16.40
N ASP A 408 11.75 22.51 -16.60
CA ASP A 408 10.84 22.94 -15.53
C ASP A 408 9.92 21.79 -15.10
N PRO A 409 10.28 21.03 -14.04
CA PRO A 409 9.42 19.97 -13.53
C PRO A 409 8.08 20.49 -12.98
N GLN A 410 8.01 21.75 -12.56
CA GLN A 410 6.77 22.33 -12.00
C GLN A 410 5.62 22.35 -13.01
N ALA A 411 5.93 22.38 -14.31
CA ALA A 411 4.92 22.25 -15.36
C ALA A 411 4.12 20.93 -15.28
N MET A 412 4.75 19.84 -14.80
CA MET A 412 4.12 18.52 -14.60
C MET A 412 3.78 18.23 -13.14
N ALA A 413 3.93 19.16 -12.22
CA ALA A 413 3.62 18.97 -10.81
C ALA A 413 2.12 18.72 -10.59
N ILE A 414 1.81 17.90 -9.60
CA ILE A 414 0.44 17.65 -9.11
C ILE A 414 0.15 18.69 -8.02
N ARG A 415 -0.76 19.59 -8.28
CA ARG A 415 -1.11 20.73 -7.41
C ARG A 415 -2.30 20.45 -6.52
#